data_f4f233dfad4f1c5a2649a95b99d0c89c
#
_entry.id   f4f233dfad4f1c5a2649a95b99d0c89c
#
_cell.length_a   1.000
_cell.length_b   1.000
_cell.length_c   1.000
_cell.angle_alpha   90.00
_cell.angle_beta   90.00
_cell.angle_gamma   90.00
#
_symmetry.space_group_name_H-M   'P 1'
#
loop_
_entity.id
_entity.type
_entity.pdbx_description
1 polymer ?
#
loop_
_entity_poly.entity_id
_entity_poly.type
_entity_poly.pdbx_seq_one_letter_code
_entity_poly.pdbx_strand_id
1 'polypeptide(L)'
;MIKVNIAVFGFGFMGKTYLHASKVLNDFYPDIPKVEVKSLLLSDKKSDNDIKRIKERYDIDNVTTDINDILNDDSIDAIYIGTPNDCHYQHYKLAIESKKHVLCDKPLGLNQTETREMLQIANKNKRYISNVVFQYRFIPAISEIKKIISDGLIGKILKFRISYLHGSYIENRPITWRLKDKTGGALIDLGPHVIDLAYFLFGNFRFYTSIYCRLFWRYNYF
;
A
#
# COMPACT_ATOMS: atom_id res chain seq x y z
N MET A 1 10.90 -25.99 1.84
CA MET A 1 10.80 -24.59 1.39
C MET A 1 10.09 -23.80 2.46
N ILE A 2 10.61 -22.66 2.87
CA ILE A 2 9.94 -21.78 3.87
C ILE A 2 8.66 -21.26 3.23
N LYS A 3 7.57 -21.24 4.00
CA LYS A 3 6.26 -20.77 3.59
C LYS A 3 5.87 -19.58 4.47
N VAL A 4 5.28 -18.56 3.88
CA VAL A 4 4.76 -17.38 4.57
C VAL A 4 3.26 -17.30 4.30
N ASN A 5 2.47 -17.47 5.33
CA ASN A 5 1.02 -17.40 5.27
C ASN A 5 0.56 -15.95 5.52
N ILE A 6 -0.22 -15.41 4.60
CA ILE A 6 -0.64 -14.01 4.63
C ILE A 6 -2.16 -13.91 4.73
N ALA A 7 -2.61 -12.96 5.52
CA ALA A 7 -3.98 -12.48 5.45
C ALA A 7 -4.04 -11.14 4.68
N VAL A 8 -5.12 -10.95 3.92
CA VAL A 8 -5.38 -9.72 3.19
C VAL A 8 -6.55 -8.99 3.83
N PHE A 9 -6.33 -7.75 4.23
CA PHE A 9 -7.39 -6.86 4.73
C PHE A 9 -7.87 -5.96 3.60
N GLY A 10 -9.15 -6.14 3.21
CA GLY A 10 -9.79 -5.39 2.14
C GLY A 10 -9.79 -6.09 0.79
N PHE A 11 -10.93 -6.05 0.11
CA PHE A 11 -11.17 -6.68 -1.20
C PHE A 11 -11.50 -5.64 -2.28
N GLY A 12 -10.93 -4.44 -2.13
CA GLY A 12 -10.95 -3.38 -3.13
C GLY A 12 -9.97 -3.64 -4.28
N PHE A 13 -9.69 -2.60 -5.06
CA PHE A 13 -8.74 -2.69 -6.17
C PHE A 13 -7.35 -3.18 -5.72
N MET A 14 -6.80 -2.58 -4.66
CA MET A 14 -5.46 -2.95 -4.17
C MET A 14 -5.43 -4.35 -3.56
N GLY A 15 -6.44 -4.74 -2.77
CA GLY A 15 -6.52 -6.10 -2.25
C GLY A 15 -6.56 -7.15 -3.36
N LYS A 16 -7.36 -6.93 -4.41
CA LYS A 16 -7.39 -7.83 -5.59
C LYS A 16 -6.08 -7.86 -6.35
N THR A 17 -5.41 -6.72 -6.48
CA THR A 17 -4.08 -6.63 -7.09
C THR A 17 -3.06 -7.43 -6.30
N TYR A 18 -3.08 -7.31 -4.98
CA TYR A 18 -2.20 -8.09 -4.11
C TYR A 18 -2.46 -9.59 -4.21
N LEU A 19 -3.74 -10.01 -4.17
CA LEU A 19 -4.13 -11.41 -4.36
C LEU A 19 -3.64 -11.98 -5.70
N HIS A 20 -3.68 -11.19 -6.76
CA HIS A 20 -3.14 -11.60 -8.06
C HIS A 20 -1.61 -11.68 -8.02
N ALA A 21 -0.95 -10.65 -7.49
CA ALA A 21 0.50 -10.60 -7.41
C ALA A 21 1.08 -11.75 -6.58
N SER A 22 0.46 -12.10 -5.45
CA SER A 22 0.92 -13.20 -4.59
C SER A 22 0.83 -14.57 -5.29
N LYS A 23 -0.14 -14.78 -6.19
CA LYS A 23 -0.23 -16.01 -6.99
C LYS A 23 0.91 -16.16 -7.98
N VAL A 24 1.26 -15.09 -8.68
CA VAL A 24 2.29 -15.13 -9.72
C VAL A 24 3.70 -14.94 -9.17
N LEU A 25 3.83 -14.45 -7.94
CA LEU A 25 5.14 -14.17 -7.33
C LEU A 25 6.05 -15.40 -7.30
N ASN A 26 5.52 -16.54 -6.90
CA ASN A 26 6.29 -17.78 -6.78
C ASN A 26 6.75 -18.33 -8.14
N ASP A 27 6.03 -18.00 -9.21
CA ASP A 27 6.39 -18.43 -10.58
C ASP A 27 7.57 -17.62 -11.12
N PHE A 28 7.62 -16.32 -10.80
CA PHE A 28 8.69 -15.42 -11.23
C PHE A 28 9.93 -15.42 -10.32
N TYR A 29 9.75 -15.79 -9.05
CA TYR A 29 10.80 -15.77 -8.04
C TYR A 29 10.82 -17.10 -7.25
N PRO A 30 11.30 -18.19 -7.85
CA PRO A 30 11.27 -19.53 -7.24
C PRO A 30 12.17 -19.67 -6.00
N ASP A 31 13.17 -18.81 -5.85
CA ASP A 31 14.16 -18.86 -4.78
C ASP A 31 13.75 -18.14 -3.50
N ILE A 32 12.61 -17.44 -3.49
CA ILE A 32 12.06 -16.79 -2.28
C ILE A 32 11.14 -17.74 -1.51
N PRO A 33 10.83 -17.45 -0.23
CA PRO A 33 9.81 -18.18 0.51
C PRO A 33 8.47 -18.18 -0.24
N LYS A 34 7.79 -19.32 -0.25
CA LYS A 34 6.48 -19.43 -0.88
C LYS A 34 5.46 -18.59 -0.12
N VAL A 35 4.82 -17.65 -0.82
CA VAL A 35 3.76 -16.81 -0.27
C VAL A 35 2.41 -17.46 -0.54
N GLU A 36 1.60 -17.65 0.52
CA GLU A 36 0.22 -18.15 0.40
C GLU A 36 -0.74 -17.21 1.12
N VAL A 37 -1.82 -16.83 0.44
CA VAL A 37 -2.90 -16.07 1.07
C VAL A 37 -3.90 -17.03 1.66
N LYS A 38 -3.96 -17.08 2.99
CA LYS A 38 -4.82 -17.98 3.77
C LYS A 38 -6.17 -17.36 4.11
N SER A 39 -6.19 -16.06 4.39
CA SER A 39 -7.38 -15.38 4.89
C SER A 39 -7.61 -14.05 4.19
N LEU A 40 -8.88 -13.71 4.04
CA LEU A 40 -9.34 -12.44 3.48
C LEU A 40 -10.39 -11.80 4.39
N LEU A 41 -10.12 -10.56 4.84
CA LEU A 41 -11.07 -9.73 5.56
C LEU A 41 -11.89 -8.88 4.57
N LEU A 42 -13.20 -9.01 4.64
CA LEU A 42 -14.17 -8.19 3.90
C LEU A 42 -14.76 -7.11 4.81
N SER A 43 -15.16 -5.98 4.23
CA SER A 43 -15.91 -4.93 4.95
C SER A 43 -17.36 -5.31 5.21
N ASP A 44 -17.97 -6.09 4.30
CA ASP A 44 -19.39 -6.42 4.32
C ASP A 44 -19.61 -7.91 4.11
N LYS A 45 -20.67 -8.43 4.72
CA LYS A 45 -21.13 -9.81 4.47
C LYS A 45 -21.47 -9.97 2.99
N LYS A 46 -21.06 -11.08 2.44
CA LYS A 46 -21.38 -11.54 1.09
C LYS A 46 -22.30 -12.75 1.16
N SER A 47 -22.97 -13.06 0.06
CA SER A 47 -23.70 -14.32 -0.05
C SER A 47 -22.72 -15.50 0.02
N ASP A 48 -23.19 -16.67 0.48
CA ASP A 48 -22.36 -17.89 0.53
C ASP A 48 -21.81 -18.25 -0.86
N ASN A 49 -22.58 -17.99 -1.91
CA ASN A 49 -22.17 -18.21 -3.29
C ASN A 49 -21.03 -17.29 -3.71
N ASP A 50 -21.07 -16.00 -3.30
CA ASP A 50 -19.97 -15.06 -3.58
C ASP A 50 -18.73 -15.43 -2.78
N ILE A 51 -18.87 -15.81 -1.52
CA ILE A 51 -17.76 -16.30 -0.68
C ILE A 51 -17.12 -17.51 -1.33
N LYS A 52 -17.91 -18.49 -1.76
CA LYS A 52 -17.43 -19.69 -2.46
C LYS A 52 -16.63 -19.33 -3.72
N ARG A 53 -17.16 -18.43 -4.55
CA ARG A 53 -16.47 -17.94 -5.77
C ARG A 53 -15.15 -17.24 -5.45
N ILE A 54 -15.10 -16.45 -4.37
CA ILE A 54 -13.87 -15.78 -3.93
C ILE A 54 -12.83 -16.81 -3.52
N LYS A 55 -13.20 -17.78 -2.67
CA LYS A 55 -12.33 -18.87 -2.22
C LYS A 55 -11.74 -19.64 -3.39
N GLU A 56 -12.58 -20.11 -4.29
CA GLU A 56 -12.16 -20.88 -5.47
C GLU A 56 -11.26 -20.06 -6.41
N ARG A 57 -11.65 -18.81 -6.69
CA ARG A 57 -10.89 -17.95 -7.60
C ARG A 57 -9.50 -17.61 -7.10
N TYR A 58 -9.36 -17.32 -5.82
CA TYR A 58 -8.12 -16.84 -5.22
C TYR A 58 -7.37 -17.89 -4.40
N ASP A 59 -7.93 -19.08 -4.27
CA ASP A 59 -7.38 -20.19 -3.48
C ASP A 59 -7.16 -19.77 -2.02
N ILE A 60 -8.25 -19.31 -1.37
CA ILE A 60 -8.24 -18.77 -0.01
C ILE A 60 -9.05 -19.68 0.90
N ASP A 61 -8.46 -20.11 2.01
CA ASP A 61 -9.11 -21.00 2.96
C ASP A 61 -10.22 -20.31 3.75
N ASN A 62 -9.96 -19.09 4.22
CA ASN A 62 -10.87 -18.34 5.07
C ASN A 62 -11.24 -16.97 4.47
N VAL A 63 -12.55 -16.69 4.38
CA VAL A 63 -13.09 -15.37 3.99
C VAL A 63 -14.08 -14.95 5.06
N THR A 64 -13.76 -13.88 5.77
CA THR A 64 -14.52 -13.44 6.96
C THR A 64 -14.77 -11.93 6.97
N THR A 65 -15.73 -11.51 7.78
CA THR A 65 -15.92 -10.09 8.16
C THR A 65 -15.52 -9.81 9.61
N ASP A 66 -15.13 -10.84 10.37
CA ASP A 66 -14.61 -10.68 11.71
C ASP A 66 -13.07 -10.66 11.68
N ILE A 67 -12.50 -9.52 12.05
CA ILE A 67 -11.05 -9.35 12.12
C ILE A 67 -10.39 -10.32 13.09
N ASN A 68 -11.09 -10.73 14.16
CA ASN A 68 -10.55 -11.61 15.18
C ASN A 68 -10.30 -13.02 14.67
N ASP A 69 -11.06 -13.48 13.66
CA ASP A 69 -10.81 -14.77 13.00
C ASP A 69 -9.40 -14.85 12.39
N ILE A 70 -8.83 -13.68 12.05
CA ILE A 70 -7.49 -13.58 11.47
C ILE A 70 -6.44 -13.23 12.53
N LEU A 71 -6.76 -12.30 13.42
CA LEU A 71 -5.80 -11.86 14.44
C LEU A 71 -5.44 -12.98 15.43
N ASN A 72 -6.39 -13.85 15.73
CA ASN A 72 -6.21 -15.00 16.65
C ASN A 72 -5.70 -16.27 15.95
N ASP A 73 -5.52 -16.25 14.63
CA ASP A 73 -4.97 -17.39 13.89
C ASP A 73 -3.44 -17.38 13.92
N ASP A 74 -2.85 -18.25 14.72
CA ASP A 74 -1.38 -18.36 14.85
C ASP A 74 -0.71 -18.86 13.58
N SER A 75 -1.43 -19.44 12.63
CA SER A 75 -0.90 -19.88 11.35
C SER A 75 -0.62 -18.73 10.38
N ILE A 76 -1.15 -17.52 10.63
CA ILE A 76 -0.92 -16.33 9.84
C ILE A 76 0.37 -15.64 10.31
N ASP A 77 1.32 -15.46 9.40
CA ASP A 77 2.59 -14.80 9.66
C ASP A 77 2.54 -13.29 9.44
N ALA A 78 1.82 -12.86 8.41
CA ALA A 78 1.79 -11.46 7.97
C ALA A 78 0.41 -11.01 7.51
N ILE A 79 0.17 -9.71 7.60
CA ILE A 79 -1.05 -9.07 7.14
C ILE A 79 -0.72 -8.00 6.11
N TYR A 80 -1.34 -8.10 4.92
CA TYR A 80 -1.41 -7.02 3.96
C TYR A 80 -2.64 -6.15 4.22
N ILE A 81 -2.45 -4.85 4.43
CA ILE A 81 -3.52 -3.88 4.67
C ILE A 81 -3.74 -3.07 3.39
N GLY A 82 -4.83 -3.37 2.67
CA GLY A 82 -5.29 -2.68 1.47
C GLY A 82 -6.73 -2.16 1.61
N THR A 83 -7.11 -1.79 2.83
CA THR A 83 -8.40 -1.19 3.18
C THR A 83 -8.45 0.30 2.80
N PRO A 84 -9.58 1.01 2.99
CA PRO A 84 -9.62 2.46 2.93
C PRO A 84 -8.63 3.11 3.91
N ASN A 85 -8.12 4.29 3.55
CA ASN A 85 -7.04 4.97 4.27
C ASN A 85 -7.35 5.22 5.76
N ASP A 86 -8.62 5.46 6.09
CA ASP A 86 -9.11 5.70 7.46
C ASP A 86 -9.09 4.45 8.35
N CYS A 87 -8.92 3.29 7.76
CA CYS A 87 -8.78 2.03 8.50
C CYS A 87 -7.32 1.64 8.77
N HIS A 88 -6.34 2.24 8.05
CA HIS A 88 -4.95 1.79 8.07
C HIS A 88 -4.35 1.81 9.47
N TYR A 89 -4.49 2.92 10.20
CA TYR A 89 -3.94 3.08 11.55
C TYR A 89 -4.44 2.00 12.50
N GLN A 90 -5.77 1.79 12.55
CA GLN A 90 -6.37 0.82 13.45
C GLN A 90 -5.99 -0.62 13.09
N HIS A 91 -6.06 -0.97 11.80
CA HIS A 91 -5.68 -2.30 11.34
C HIS A 91 -4.19 -2.60 11.57
N TYR A 92 -3.33 -1.60 11.35
CA TYR A 92 -1.90 -1.73 11.63
C TYR A 92 -1.62 -2.01 13.10
N LYS A 93 -2.23 -1.22 13.99
CA LYS A 93 -2.08 -1.39 15.43
C LYS A 93 -2.49 -2.79 15.89
N LEU A 94 -3.69 -3.23 15.51
CA LEU A 94 -4.21 -4.55 15.84
C LEU A 94 -3.31 -5.68 15.30
N ALA A 95 -2.81 -5.56 14.07
CA ALA A 95 -1.94 -6.55 13.46
C ALA A 95 -0.61 -6.71 14.22
N ILE A 96 0.04 -5.60 14.60
CA ILE A 96 1.29 -5.65 15.37
C ILE A 96 1.06 -6.15 16.80
N GLU A 97 -0.04 -5.74 17.46
CA GLU A 97 -0.43 -6.23 18.78
C GLU A 97 -0.70 -7.74 18.77
N SER A 98 -1.22 -8.26 17.65
CA SER A 98 -1.42 -9.71 17.41
C SER A 98 -0.17 -10.41 16.88
N LYS A 99 1.00 -9.77 16.99
CA LYS A 99 2.32 -10.35 16.68
C LYS A 99 2.48 -10.75 15.20
N LYS A 100 1.85 -10.04 14.27
CA LYS A 100 1.95 -10.29 12.83
C LYS A 100 2.90 -9.28 12.18
N HIS A 101 3.62 -9.72 11.14
CA HIS A 101 4.29 -8.80 10.23
C HIS A 101 3.27 -8.00 9.43
N VAL A 102 3.59 -6.79 9.03
CA VAL A 102 2.64 -5.91 8.31
C VAL A 102 3.23 -5.34 7.03
N LEU A 103 2.46 -5.43 5.97
CA LEU A 103 2.64 -4.70 4.73
C LEU A 103 1.40 -3.80 4.53
N CYS A 104 1.54 -2.49 4.74
CA CYS A 104 0.44 -1.55 4.64
C CYS A 104 0.49 -0.77 3.33
N ASP A 105 -0.65 -0.58 2.67
CA ASP A 105 -0.73 0.30 1.50
C ASP A 105 -0.50 1.77 1.90
N LYS A 106 -0.16 2.61 0.95
CA LYS A 106 -0.05 4.06 1.13
C LYS A 106 -1.46 4.74 1.10
N PRO A 107 -1.63 5.88 1.73
CA PRO A 107 -0.77 6.50 2.75
C PRO A 107 -0.79 5.69 4.04
N LEU A 108 0.28 5.76 4.82
CA LEU A 108 0.41 4.96 6.04
C LEU A 108 -0.68 5.31 7.07
N GLY A 109 -0.97 6.59 7.25
CA GLY A 109 -2.04 7.11 8.09
C GLY A 109 -2.68 8.35 7.46
N LEU A 110 -3.81 8.80 7.97
CA LEU A 110 -4.54 9.98 7.49
C LEU A 110 -3.85 11.30 7.80
N ASN A 111 -3.02 11.31 8.84
CA ASN A 111 -2.38 12.52 9.34
C ASN A 111 -1.03 12.20 9.99
N GLN A 112 -0.31 13.26 10.37
CA GLN A 112 1.01 13.16 10.97
C GLN A 112 0.99 12.45 12.33
N THR A 113 -0.07 12.63 13.12
CA THR A 113 -0.19 12.02 14.45
C THR A 113 -0.28 10.50 14.33
N GLU A 114 -1.21 9.99 13.53
CA GLU A 114 -1.33 8.56 13.25
C GLU A 114 -0.03 7.95 12.72
N THR A 115 0.59 8.61 11.73
CA THR A 115 1.84 8.13 11.14
C THR A 115 2.99 8.07 12.15
N ARG A 116 3.08 9.05 13.06
CA ARG A 116 4.08 9.05 14.14
C ARG A 116 3.82 7.94 15.16
N GLU A 117 2.56 7.71 15.52
CA GLU A 117 2.21 6.63 16.44
C GLU A 117 2.51 5.26 15.82
N MET A 118 2.20 5.05 14.53
CA MET A 118 2.55 3.82 13.81
C MET A 118 4.07 3.60 13.80
N LEU A 119 4.85 4.66 13.58
CA LEU A 119 6.32 4.58 13.66
C LEU A 119 6.80 4.23 15.07
N GLN A 120 6.19 4.79 16.12
CA GLN A 120 6.52 4.45 17.51
C GLN A 120 6.18 2.99 17.81
N ILE A 121 5.03 2.49 17.35
CA ILE A 121 4.63 1.09 17.47
C ILE A 121 5.65 0.19 16.77
N ALA A 122 6.04 0.50 15.53
CA ALA A 122 7.06 -0.26 14.80
C ALA A 122 8.40 -0.29 15.55
N ASN A 123 8.86 0.85 16.07
CA ASN A 123 10.12 0.95 16.81
C ASN A 123 10.13 0.15 18.13
N LYS A 124 8.98 0.05 18.79
CA LYS A 124 8.81 -0.77 20.01
C LYS A 124 8.74 -2.27 19.70
N ASN A 125 8.31 -2.63 18.49
CA ASN A 125 8.04 -4.01 18.08
C ASN A 125 8.96 -4.47 16.95
N LYS A 126 10.26 -4.17 17.04
CA LYS A 126 11.28 -4.45 16.00
C LYS A 126 11.38 -5.91 15.55
N ARG A 127 10.82 -6.83 16.32
CA ARG A 127 10.74 -8.26 15.95
C ARG A 127 9.82 -8.46 14.74
N TYR A 128 8.81 -7.61 14.56
CA TYR A 128 7.85 -7.71 13.47
C TYR A 128 8.20 -6.69 12.37
N ILE A 129 8.33 -7.19 11.17
CA ILE A 129 8.61 -6.37 10.00
C ILE A 129 7.37 -5.53 9.69
N SER A 130 7.57 -4.24 9.53
CA SER A 130 6.57 -3.28 9.10
C SER A 130 7.05 -2.53 7.88
N ASN A 131 6.32 -2.64 6.77
CA ASN A 131 6.64 -1.96 5.53
C ASN A 131 5.42 -1.26 4.94
N VAL A 132 5.68 -0.22 4.14
CA VAL A 132 4.69 0.50 3.35
C VAL A 132 4.89 0.18 1.87
N VAL A 133 3.77 -0.02 1.15
CA VAL A 133 3.83 -0.33 -0.28
C VAL A 133 4.12 0.94 -1.09
N PHE A 134 5.34 1.05 -1.56
CA PHE A 134 5.78 2.07 -2.52
C PHE A 134 6.29 1.38 -3.80
N GLN A 135 5.36 0.85 -4.57
CA GLN A 135 5.63 0.00 -5.73
C GLN A 135 6.48 0.67 -6.82
N TYR A 136 6.48 1.99 -6.91
CA TYR A 136 7.27 2.69 -7.94
C TYR A 136 8.77 2.58 -7.74
N ARG A 137 9.25 2.28 -6.54
CA ARG A 137 10.68 1.98 -6.29
C ARG A 137 11.17 0.77 -7.09
N PHE A 138 10.26 -0.14 -7.45
CA PHE A 138 10.56 -1.40 -8.14
C PHE A 138 10.38 -1.34 -9.66
N ILE A 139 10.05 -0.16 -10.22
CA ILE A 139 10.03 0.04 -11.66
C ILE A 139 11.48 0.00 -12.17
N PRO A 140 11.82 -0.83 -13.19
CA PRO A 140 13.19 -0.97 -13.68
C PRO A 140 13.85 0.37 -14.05
N ALA A 141 13.11 1.28 -14.70
CA ALA A 141 13.62 2.61 -15.00
C ALA A 141 13.98 3.44 -13.76
N ILE A 142 13.22 3.32 -12.67
CA ILE A 142 13.51 4.00 -11.40
C ILE A 142 14.77 3.43 -10.74
N SER A 143 14.93 2.11 -10.79
CA SER A 143 16.14 1.45 -10.29
C SER A 143 17.38 1.88 -11.08
N GLU A 144 17.27 2.02 -12.41
CA GLU A 144 18.37 2.51 -13.25
C GLU A 144 18.69 3.98 -12.97
N ILE A 145 17.69 4.85 -12.83
CA ILE A 145 17.88 6.25 -12.42
C ILE A 145 18.61 6.31 -11.07
N LYS A 146 18.20 5.49 -10.10
CA LYS A 146 18.86 5.42 -8.79
C LYS A 146 20.33 5.07 -8.92
N LYS A 147 20.66 4.10 -9.78
CA LYS A 147 22.04 3.68 -10.06
C LYS A 147 22.84 4.82 -10.70
N ILE A 148 22.33 5.44 -11.76
CA ILE A 148 22.97 6.57 -12.44
C ILE A 148 23.32 7.69 -11.44
N ILE A 149 22.40 8.01 -10.52
CA ILE A 149 22.60 9.01 -9.47
C ILE A 149 23.68 8.57 -8.49
N SER A 150 23.60 7.32 -7.99
CA SER A 150 24.57 6.81 -7.00
C SER A 150 25.97 6.64 -7.56
N ASP A 151 26.11 6.32 -8.84
CA ASP A 151 27.39 6.23 -9.54
C ASP A 151 28.00 7.61 -9.86
N GLY A 152 27.28 8.70 -9.55
CA GLY A 152 27.76 10.06 -9.76
C GLY A 152 27.78 10.52 -11.21
N LEU A 153 27.16 9.78 -12.14
CA LEU A 153 27.22 10.06 -13.59
C LEU A 153 26.63 11.40 -13.98
N ILE A 154 25.67 11.92 -13.20
CA ILE A 154 25.08 13.27 -13.44
C ILE A 154 25.65 14.36 -12.51
N GLY A 155 26.66 14.01 -11.69
CA GLY A 155 27.28 14.94 -10.75
C GLY A 155 26.33 15.41 -9.64
N LYS A 156 26.57 16.62 -9.14
CA LYS A 156 25.77 17.22 -8.07
C LYS A 156 24.39 17.62 -8.55
N ILE A 157 23.36 17.07 -7.93
CA ILE A 157 21.97 17.42 -8.23
C ILE A 157 21.67 18.82 -7.67
N LEU A 158 21.30 19.74 -8.54
CA LEU A 158 20.96 21.11 -8.17
C LEU A 158 19.44 21.32 -8.07
N LYS A 159 18.66 20.59 -8.88
CA LYS A 159 17.21 20.70 -8.94
C LYS A 159 16.61 19.42 -9.49
N PHE A 160 15.45 19.05 -8.97
CA PHE A 160 14.62 18.02 -9.58
C PHE A 160 13.16 18.49 -9.69
N ARG A 161 12.44 17.88 -10.63
CA ARG A 161 11.00 18.06 -10.81
C ARG A 161 10.37 16.71 -11.04
N ILE A 162 9.32 16.41 -10.30
CA ILE A 162 8.50 15.22 -10.50
C ILE A 162 7.08 15.69 -10.82
N SER A 163 6.46 15.09 -11.85
CA SER A 163 5.07 15.32 -12.21
C SER A 163 4.33 13.98 -12.24
N TYR A 164 3.21 13.92 -11.56
CA TYR A 164 2.29 12.79 -11.60
C TYR A 164 0.97 13.25 -12.19
N LEU A 165 0.75 12.92 -13.46
CA LEU A 165 -0.44 13.33 -14.21
C LEU A 165 -1.38 12.14 -14.34
N HIS A 166 -2.65 12.34 -14.03
CA HIS A 166 -3.64 11.28 -13.98
C HIS A 166 -4.96 11.73 -14.60
N GLY A 167 -5.45 10.96 -15.58
CA GLY A 167 -6.66 11.29 -16.33
C GLY A 167 -7.97 10.74 -15.75
N SER A 168 -7.95 10.00 -14.64
CA SER A 168 -9.12 9.26 -14.14
C SER A 168 -10.34 10.09 -13.76
N TYR A 169 -10.18 11.40 -13.62
CA TYR A 169 -11.28 12.30 -13.22
C TYR A 169 -11.67 13.29 -14.31
N ILE A 170 -11.21 13.10 -15.54
CA ILE A 170 -11.59 13.91 -16.70
C ILE A 170 -13.01 13.57 -17.16
N GLU A 171 -13.45 12.33 -16.93
CA GLU A 171 -14.77 11.84 -17.26
C GLU A 171 -15.73 11.96 -16.07
N ASN A 172 -17.04 12.05 -16.33
CA ASN A 172 -18.09 12.01 -15.31
C ASN A 172 -18.10 10.67 -14.58
N ARG A 173 -17.30 10.54 -13.53
CA ARG A 173 -17.27 9.37 -12.65
C ARG A 173 -17.89 9.70 -11.31
N PRO A 174 -18.52 8.71 -10.64
CA PRO A 174 -19.03 8.90 -9.29
C PRO A 174 -17.94 9.39 -8.34
N ILE A 175 -18.30 10.30 -7.43
CA ILE A 175 -17.41 10.76 -6.36
C ILE A 175 -17.06 9.57 -5.47
N THR A 176 -15.78 9.22 -5.43
CA THR A 176 -15.24 8.17 -4.57
C THR A 176 -14.65 8.77 -3.30
N TRP A 177 -14.25 7.91 -2.36
CA TRP A 177 -13.51 8.32 -1.16
C TRP A 177 -12.25 9.14 -1.46
N ARG A 178 -11.65 8.95 -2.65
CA ARG A 178 -10.47 9.71 -3.11
C ARG A 178 -10.73 11.20 -3.30
N LEU A 179 -11.98 11.61 -3.42
CA LEU A 179 -12.38 13.01 -3.59
C LEU A 179 -13.04 13.59 -2.31
N LYS A 180 -13.09 12.82 -1.22
CA LYS A 180 -13.63 13.29 0.05
C LYS A 180 -12.59 14.09 0.83
N ASP A 181 -12.99 15.20 1.45
CA ASP A 181 -12.12 16.15 2.14
C ASP A 181 -11.18 15.54 3.17
N LYS A 182 -11.64 14.57 3.95
CA LYS A 182 -10.89 14.04 5.09
C LYS A 182 -10.00 12.86 4.75
N THR A 183 -10.30 12.11 3.70
CA THR A 183 -9.63 10.82 3.41
C THR A 183 -9.01 10.77 2.02
N GLY A 184 -9.21 11.80 1.21
CA GLY A 184 -8.83 11.83 -0.19
C GLY A 184 -8.11 13.12 -0.61
N GLY A 185 -8.23 13.40 -1.91
CA GLY A 185 -7.54 14.50 -2.57
C GLY A 185 -6.23 14.08 -3.23
N ALA A 186 -5.84 14.83 -4.25
CA ALA A 186 -4.67 14.49 -5.05
C ALA A 186 -3.38 14.42 -4.22
N LEU A 187 -3.24 15.28 -3.21
CA LEU A 187 -2.05 15.26 -2.36
C LEU A 187 -1.98 13.99 -1.51
N ILE A 188 -3.10 13.52 -0.97
CA ILE A 188 -3.14 12.30 -0.15
C ILE A 188 -3.03 11.04 -1.01
N ASP A 189 -3.61 11.03 -2.20
CA ASP A 189 -3.61 9.84 -3.07
C ASP A 189 -2.30 9.72 -3.89
N LEU A 190 -1.82 10.81 -4.50
CA LEU A 190 -0.68 10.80 -5.41
C LEU A 190 0.61 11.34 -4.77
N GLY A 191 0.48 12.29 -3.83
CA GLY A 191 1.61 12.91 -3.16
C GLY A 191 2.58 11.93 -2.48
N PRO A 192 2.12 10.90 -1.75
CA PRO A 192 3.01 9.92 -1.14
C PRO A 192 3.95 9.24 -2.14
N HIS A 193 3.48 8.93 -3.34
CA HIS A 193 4.32 8.34 -4.39
C HIS A 193 5.42 9.29 -4.87
N VAL A 194 5.07 10.57 -5.07
CA VAL A 194 6.03 11.59 -5.53
C VAL A 194 7.08 11.87 -4.46
N ILE A 195 6.64 12.02 -3.21
CA ILE A 195 7.53 12.27 -2.06
C ILE A 195 8.45 11.08 -1.83
N ASP A 196 7.90 9.87 -1.88
CA ASP A 196 8.65 8.64 -1.71
C ASP A 196 9.72 8.46 -2.79
N LEU A 197 9.38 8.68 -4.07
CA LEU A 197 10.36 8.63 -5.16
C LEU A 197 11.46 9.66 -4.99
N ALA A 198 11.11 10.88 -4.59
CA ALA A 198 12.09 11.91 -4.34
C ALA A 198 13.04 11.50 -3.19
N TYR A 199 12.48 10.99 -2.10
CA TYR A 199 13.28 10.46 -0.99
C TYR A 199 14.15 9.26 -1.40
N PHE A 200 13.58 8.32 -2.15
CA PHE A 200 14.29 7.13 -2.63
C PHE A 200 15.46 7.49 -3.54
N LEU A 201 15.26 8.42 -4.47
CA LEU A 201 16.29 8.80 -5.45
C LEU A 201 17.37 9.70 -4.84
N PHE A 202 17.01 10.67 -4.02
CA PHE A 202 17.88 11.76 -3.59
C PHE A 202 18.23 11.74 -2.09
N GLY A 203 17.60 10.88 -1.30
CA GLY A 203 17.82 10.79 0.16
C GLY A 203 17.12 11.89 0.94
N ASN A 204 17.63 12.20 2.14
CA ASN A 204 17.04 13.19 3.03
C ASN A 204 17.06 14.60 2.47
N PHE A 205 15.93 15.28 2.50
CA PHE A 205 15.84 16.69 2.15
C PHE A 205 16.39 17.55 3.30
N ARG A 206 17.49 18.27 3.06
CA ARG A 206 18.08 19.18 4.04
C ARG A 206 17.54 20.60 3.94
N PHE A 207 16.79 20.93 2.90
CA PHE A 207 16.30 22.29 2.62
C PHE A 207 14.83 22.29 2.25
N TYR A 208 14.15 23.40 2.58
CA TYR A 208 12.74 23.63 2.34
C TYR A 208 12.41 23.53 0.85
N THR A 209 11.75 22.47 0.47
CA THR A 209 11.17 22.34 -0.85
C THR A 209 9.69 22.67 -0.72
N SER A 210 9.21 23.62 -1.51
CA SER A 210 7.79 23.87 -1.62
C SER A 210 7.18 22.77 -2.47
N ILE A 211 6.24 22.01 -1.91
CA ILE A 211 5.42 21.06 -2.67
C ILE A 211 4.19 21.83 -3.16
N TYR A 212 4.13 22.08 -4.46
CA TYR A 212 2.94 22.66 -5.08
C TYR A 212 2.09 21.55 -5.67
N CYS A 213 0.92 21.31 -5.08
CA CYS A 213 -0.12 20.50 -5.70
C CYS A 213 -1.03 21.41 -6.52
N ARG A 214 -1.02 21.28 -7.84
CA ARG A 214 -1.88 22.05 -8.72
C ARG A 214 -2.88 21.11 -9.36
N LEU A 215 -4.13 21.19 -8.94
CA LEU A 215 -5.24 20.51 -9.59
C LEU A 215 -5.72 21.40 -10.73
N PHE A 216 -5.60 20.92 -11.96
CA PHE A 216 -6.22 21.55 -13.11
C PHE A 216 -7.58 20.89 -13.33
N TRP A 217 -8.65 21.55 -12.91
CA TRP A 217 -10.00 21.25 -13.35
C TRP A 217 -10.23 22.06 -14.62
N ARG A 218 -10.31 21.43 -15.77
CA ARG A 218 -10.97 22.03 -16.93
C ARG A 218 -12.43 21.68 -16.83
N TYR A 219 -13.23 22.62 -16.35
CA TYR A 219 -14.65 22.60 -16.63
C TYR A 219 -14.82 22.98 -18.11
N ASN A 220 -15.16 22.02 -18.96
CA ASN A 220 -15.80 22.36 -20.21
C ASN A 220 -17.27 22.56 -19.87
N TYR A 221 -17.67 23.80 -19.75
CA TYR A 221 -19.08 24.16 -19.89
C TYR A 221 -19.41 24.07 -21.37
N PHE A 222 -20.27 23.15 -21.73
CA PHE A 222 -21.11 23.17 -22.92
C PHE A 222 -22.56 23.07 -22.44
#